data_8345baa257a53dd3dba49753e9980b4f
#
_entry.id   8345baa257a53dd3dba49753e9980b4f
#
_cell.length_a   1.000
_cell.length_b   1.000
_cell.length_c   1.000
_cell.angle_alpha   90.00
_cell.angle_beta   90.00
_cell.angle_gamma   90.00
#
_symmetry.space_group_name_H-M   'P 1'
#
loop_
_entity.id
_entity.type
_entity.pdbx_description
1 polymer ?
#
loop_
_entity_poly.entity_id
_entity_poly.type
_entity_poly.pdbx_seq_one_letter_code
_entity_poly.pdbx_strand_id
1 'polypeptide(L)'
;PPRFKGMRVRDLLCIAAGNEKLPQSVCCDYLTQVGLCANDYLEREVDTSLSGGEVKRIEIATVLARKGSMLLFDEPEAGIDLWSFARLTETFSALHSKREATMIIISHQERIIGLADEIVVIAGGCIRHRGDRETILPLILSNTTGGCALGKECSIK
;
A
#
# COMPACT_ATOMS: atom_id res chain seq x y z
N PRO A 1 2.14 11.43 -5.68
CA PRO A 1 2.59 11.72 -4.31
C PRO A 1 3.19 13.12 -4.21
N PRO A 2 3.02 13.81 -3.05
CA PRO A 2 3.55 15.15 -2.86
C PRO A 2 5.08 15.13 -2.83
N ARG A 3 5.69 16.21 -3.33
CA ARG A 3 7.15 16.41 -3.31
C ARG A 3 7.46 17.64 -2.47
N PHE A 4 8.43 17.50 -1.58
CA PHE A 4 8.77 18.54 -0.60
C PHE A 4 10.21 19.02 -0.86
N LYS A 5 10.35 20.21 -1.43
CA LYS A 5 11.67 20.82 -1.65
C LYS A 5 12.36 21.12 -0.33
N GLY A 6 13.62 20.69 -0.21
CA GLY A 6 14.44 20.92 0.99
C GLY A 6 14.12 19.97 2.16
N MET A 7 13.26 18.95 1.98
CA MET A 7 12.92 17.97 3.00
C MET A 7 13.53 16.61 2.67
N ARG A 8 14.27 16.03 3.59
CA ARG A 8 14.88 14.71 3.41
C ARG A 8 13.91 13.60 3.80
N VAL A 9 14.18 12.40 3.33
CA VAL A 9 13.41 11.20 3.71
C VAL A 9 13.39 11.01 5.23
N ARG A 10 14.53 11.22 5.91
CA ARG A 10 14.61 11.21 7.38
C ARG A 10 13.60 12.15 8.03
N ASP A 11 13.50 13.38 7.52
CA ASP A 11 12.63 14.40 8.10
C ASP A 11 11.16 13.99 7.99
N LEU A 12 10.77 13.42 6.83
CA LEU A 12 9.43 12.88 6.63
C LEU A 12 9.10 11.75 7.61
N LEU A 13 10.03 10.81 7.82
CA LEU A 13 9.84 9.71 8.77
C LEU A 13 9.70 10.23 10.20
N CYS A 14 10.51 11.22 10.59
CA CYS A 14 10.43 11.86 11.90
C CYS A 14 9.07 12.54 12.11
N ILE A 15 8.62 13.34 11.13
CA ILE A 15 7.33 14.03 11.16
C ILE A 15 6.20 13.00 11.25
N ALA A 16 6.23 11.96 10.43
CA ALA A 16 5.20 10.92 10.40
C ALA A 16 5.10 10.17 11.73
N ALA A 17 6.22 9.90 12.38
CA ALA A 17 6.27 9.23 13.68
C ALA A 17 5.92 10.15 14.86
N GLY A 18 5.72 11.46 14.61
CA GLY A 18 5.50 12.44 15.69
C GLY A 18 6.71 12.61 16.61
N ASN A 19 7.91 12.36 16.12
CA ASN A 19 9.15 12.39 16.90
C ASN A 19 10.20 13.23 16.15
N GLU A 20 10.70 14.28 16.79
CA GLU A 20 11.69 15.18 16.19
C GLU A 20 12.99 14.47 15.78
N LYS A 21 13.30 13.35 16.40
CA LYS A 21 14.55 12.61 16.14
C LYS A 21 14.37 11.11 16.30
N LEU A 22 14.25 10.40 15.18
CA LEU A 22 14.25 8.94 15.16
C LEU A 22 15.69 8.39 15.15
N PRO A 23 15.98 7.30 15.89
CA PRO A 23 17.21 6.56 15.72
C PRO A 23 17.39 6.11 14.28
N GLN A 24 18.63 6.11 13.79
CA GLN A 24 18.91 5.69 12.42
C GLN A 24 18.46 4.26 12.13
N SER A 25 18.61 3.34 13.09
CA SER A 25 18.14 1.96 12.99
C SER A 25 16.64 1.87 12.71
N VAL A 26 15.82 2.67 13.39
CA VAL A 26 14.37 2.70 13.20
C VAL A 26 14.00 3.24 11.80
N CYS A 27 14.70 4.27 11.34
CA CYS A 27 14.52 4.77 9.96
C CYS A 27 14.93 3.71 8.93
N CYS A 28 16.04 2.98 9.18
CA CYS A 28 16.46 1.87 8.33
C CYS A 28 15.41 0.78 8.25
N ASP A 29 14.79 0.41 9.38
CA ASP A 29 13.74 -0.61 9.42
C ASP A 29 12.54 -0.22 8.54
N TYR A 30 12.05 1.02 8.62
CA TYR A 30 10.94 1.48 7.78
C TYR A 30 11.29 1.48 6.28
N LEU A 31 12.49 1.92 5.90
CA LEU A 31 12.91 1.93 4.50
C LEU A 31 13.12 0.51 3.96
N THR A 32 13.71 -0.37 4.77
CA THR A 32 13.92 -1.78 4.39
C THR A 32 12.59 -2.50 4.15
N GLN A 33 11.56 -2.22 4.96
CA GLN A 33 10.22 -2.79 4.78
C GLN A 33 9.63 -2.48 3.41
N VAL A 34 9.94 -1.32 2.83
CA VAL A 34 9.46 -0.92 1.50
C VAL A 34 10.49 -1.16 0.39
N GLY A 35 11.55 -1.91 0.67
CA GLY A 35 12.58 -2.26 -0.32
C GLY A 35 13.49 -1.10 -0.71
N LEU A 36 13.73 -0.14 0.18
CA LEU A 36 14.69 0.95 0.00
C LEU A 36 15.91 0.76 0.90
N CYS A 37 17.11 0.98 0.35
CA CYS A 37 18.35 0.99 1.14
C CYS A 37 18.45 2.31 1.92
N ALA A 38 18.52 2.24 3.25
CA ALA A 38 18.60 3.44 4.08
C ALA A 38 19.85 4.27 3.79
N ASN A 39 20.99 3.63 3.50
CA ASN A 39 22.24 4.35 3.21
C ASN A 39 22.11 5.23 1.96
N ASP A 40 21.29 4.80 0.99
CA ASP A 40 21.14 5.51 -0.29
C ASP A 40 20.03 6.57 -0.23
N TYR A 41 19.02 6.38 0.63
CA TYR A 41 17.80 7.19 0.60
C TYR A 41 17.62 8.11 1.79
N LEU A 42 18.11 7.78 2.96
CA LEU A 42 17.75 8.47 4.21
C LEU A 42 18.06 9.97 4.19
N GLU A 43 19.19 10.35 3.59
CA GLU A 43 19.63 11.74 3.48
C GLU A 43 19.26 12.42 2.16
N ARG A 44 18.58 11.70 1.24
CA ARG A 44 18.11 12.29 -0.02
C ARG A 44 16.91 13.20 0.21
N GLU A 45 16.85 14.27 -0.56
CA GLU A 45 15.67 15.14 -0.63
C GLU A 45 14.53 14.43 -1.40
N VAL A 46 13.30 14.69 -0.96
CA VAL A 46 12.09 14.17 -1.63
C VAL A 46 11.69 15.14 -2.74
N ASP A 47 12.52 15.22 -3.75
CA ASP A 47 12.39 16.12 -4.87
C ASP A 47 12.12 15.39 -6.21
N THR A 48 12.37 16.07 -7.32
CA THR A 48 12.16 15.56 -8.66
C THR A 48 13.20 14.53 -9.12
N SER A 49 14.28 14.32 -8.36
CA SER A 49 15.32 13.33 -8.68
C SER A 49 14.87 11.90 -8.35
N LEU A 50 13.85 11.75 -7.50
CA LEU A 50 13.26 10.46 -7.17
C LEU A 50 12.26 10.02 -8.24
N SER A 51 12.32 8.75 -8.63
CA SER A 51 11.30 8.13 -9.48
C SER A 51 9.93 8.07 -8.78
N GLY A 52 8.85 7.92 -9.55
CA GLY A 52 7.51 7.78 -8.98
C GLY A 52 7.38 6.59 -8.02
N GLY A 53 7.99 5.46 -8.35
CA GLY A 53 8.00 4.27 -7.50
C GLY A 53 8.80 4.45 -6.20
N GLU A 54 9.92 5.19 -6.23
CA GLU A 54 10.70 5.52 -5.02
C GLU A 54 9.89 6.43 -4.09
N VAL A 55 9.27 7.48 -4.64
CA VAL A 55 8.42 8.39 -3.84
C VAL A 55 7.24 7.63 -3.23
N LYS A 56 6.59 6.75 -3.98
CA LYS A 56 5.48 5.92 -3.49
C LYS A 56 5.92 5.02 -2.33
N ARG A 57 7.08 4.39 -2.42
CA ARG A 57 7.63 3.57 -1.34
C ARG A 57 7.99 4.38 -0.10
N ILE A 58 8.56 5.58 -0.27
CA ILE A 58 8.81 6.50 0.84
C ILE A 58 7.48 6.91 1.50
N GLU A 59 6.44 7.21 0.72
CA GLU A 59 5.10 7.51 1.22
C GLU A 59 4.55 6.35 2.08
N ILE A 60 4.65 5.10 1.61
CA ILE A 60 4.25 3.92 2.39
C ILE A 60 5.07 3.83 3.69
N ALA A 61 6.38 4.03 3.64
CA ALA A 61 7.22 4.03 4.85
C ALA A 61 6.78 5.09 5.88
N THR A 62 6.33 6.27 5.44
CA THR A 62 5.77 7.29 6.35
C THR A 62 4.44 6.85 6.97
N VAL A 63 3.58 6.17 6.23
CA VAL A 63 2.34 5.59 6.79
C VAL A 63 2.65 4.56 7.87
N LEU A 64 3.65 3.70 7.64
CA LEU A 64 4.10 2.70 8.62
C LEU A 64 4.70 3.36 9.87
N ALA A 65 5.49 4.42 9.70
CA ALA A 65 6.10 5.18 10.81
C ALA A 65 5.06 5.84 11.72
N ARG A 66 3.89 6.18 11.18
CA ARG A 66 2.80 6.84 11.91
C ARG A 66 2.13 5.95 12.95
N LYS A 67 2.24 4.63 12.85
CA LYS A 67 1.66 3.64 13.78
C LYS A 67 0.17 3.87 14.08
N GLY A 68 -0.61 4.18 13.05
CA GLY A 68 -2.05 4.37 13.19
C GLY A 68 -2.79 3.05 13.46
N SER A 69 -3.93 3.11 14.18
CA SER A 69 -4.82 1.95 14.34
C SER A 69 -5.59 1.57 13.07
N MET A 70 -5.62 2.48 12.08
CA MET A 70 -6.18 2.26 10.75
C MET A 70 -5.21 2.76 9.69
N LEU A 71 -4.91 1.91 8.72
CA LEU A 71 -4.02 2.20 7.58
C LEU A 71 -4.84 2.08 6.30
N LEU A 72 -4.81 3.11 5.47
CA LEU A 72 -5.48 3.13 4.16
C LEU A 72 -4.44 3.25 3.05
N PHE A 73 -4.47 2.32 2.11
CA PHE A 73 -3.60 2.29 0.94
C PHE A 73 -4.44 2.26 -0.33
N ASP A 74 -4.16 3.18 -1.24
CA ASP A 74 -4.80 3.27 -2.55
C ASP A 74 -3.79 2.94 -3.63
N GLU A 75 -3.98 1.78 -4.28
CA GLU A 75 -3.08 1.20 -5.29
C GLU A 75 -1.59 1.32 -4.89
N PRO A 76 -1.19 0.75 -3.72
CA PRO A 76 0.17 0.91 -3.21
C PRO A 76 1.23 0.33 -4.15
N GLU A 77 0.86 -0.57 -5.05
CA GLU A 77 1.70 -1.21 -6.04
C GLU A 77 1.92 -0.38 -7.31
N ALA A 78 1.14 0.67 -7.55
CA ALA A 78 1.20 1.44 -8.78
C ALA A 78 2.59 2.07 -9.02
N GLY A 79 3.21 1.73 -10.15
CA GLY A 79 4.53 2.24 -10.53
C GLY A 79 5.71 1.63 -9.77
N ILE A 80 5.50 0.54 -9.04
CA ILE A 80 6.54 -0.20 -8.32
C ILE A 80 7.03 -1.36 -9.18
N ASP A 81 8.36 -1.59 -9.20
CA ASP A 81 8.96 -2.73 -9.89
C ASP A 81 8.66 -4.07 -9.19
N LEU A 82 8.84 -5.17 -9.92
CA LEU A 82 8.49 -6.52 -9.46
C LEU A 82 9.16 -6.92 -8.14
N TRP A 83 10.43 -6.56 -7.94
CA TRP A 83 11.18 -6.94 -6.74
C TRP A 83 10.72 -6.15 -5.52
N SER A 84 10.51 -4.85 -5.71
CA SER A 84 9.96 -3.98 -4.67
C SER A 84 8.51 -4.33 -4.33
N PHE A 85 7.73 -4.77 -5.31
CA PHE A 85 6.37 -5.27 -5.09
C PHE A 85 6.35 -6.54 -4.23
N ALA A 86 7.27 -7.49 -4.49
CA ALA A 86 7.38 -8.68 -3.65
C ALA A 86 7.67 -8.30 -2.18
N ARG A 87 8.60 -7.39 -1.95
CA ARG A 87 8.93 -6.90 -0.61
C ARG A 87 7.73 -6.20 0.06
N LEU A 88 7.00 -5.38 -0.69
CA LEU A 88 5.79 -4.70 -0.19
C LEU A 88 4.71 -5.70 0.22
N THR A 89 4.51 -6.76 -0.56
CA THR A 89 3.56 -7.83 -0.24
C THR A 89 3.96 -8.57 1.05
N GLU A 90 5.25 -8.86 1.24
CA GLU A 90 5.77 -9.43 2.49
C GLU A 90 5.49 -8.51 3.68
N THR A 91 5.69 -7.19 3.50
CA THR A 91 5.42 -6.19 4.55
C THR A 91 3.94 -6.17 4.93
N PHE A 92 3.03 -6.16 3.96
CA PHE A 92 1.59 -6.22 4.25
C PHE A 92 1.20 -7.53 4.95
N SER A 93 1.76 -8.65 4.53
CA SER A 93 1.56 -9.95 5.20
C SER A 93 2.02 -9.93 6.66
N ALA A 94 3.20 -9.36 6.92
CA ALA A 94 3.73 -9.23 8.27
C ALA A 94 2.88 -8.30 9.15
N LEU A 95 2.39 -7.18 8.60
CA LEU A 95 1.49 -6.26 9.31
C LEU A 95 0.14 -6.93 9.62
N HIS A 96 -0.43 -7.65 8.65
CA HIS A 96 -1.65 -8.40 8.82
C HIS A 96 -1.53 -9.44 9.96
N SER A 97 -0.42 -10.18 9.98
CA SER A 97 -0.16 -11.20 11.00
C SER A 97 -0.05 -10.63 12.43
N LYS A 98 0.44 -9.40 12.58
CA LYS A 98 0.54 -8.72 13.89
C LYS A 98 -0.81 -8.28 14.45
N ARG A 99 -1.80 -8.05 13.60
CA ARG A 99 -3.15 -7.57 13.95
C ARG A 99 -3.17 -6.30 14.85
N GLU A 100 -2.15 -5.45 14.69
CA GLU A 100 -2.02 -4.20 15.47
C GLU A 100 -2.85 -3.05 14.87
N ALA A 101 -3.24 -3.16 13.61
CA ALA A 101 -4.00 -2.15 12.89
C ALA A 101 -4.98 -2.77 11.91
N THR A 102 -6.09 -2.08 11.65
CA THR A 102 -6.99 -2.38 10.54
C THR A 102 -6.37 -1.82 9.25
N MET A 103 -6.23 -2.66 8.23
CA MET A 103 -5.76 -2.22 6.92
C MET A 103 -6.91 -2.23 5.91
N ILE A 104 -7.05 -1.13 5.18
CA ILE A 104 -7.93 -1.04 4.01
C ILE A 104 -7.01 -0.82 2.80
N ILE A 105 -7.03 -1.74 1.85
CA ILE A 105 -6.18 -1.67 0.66
C ILE A 105 -7.06 -1.72 -0.57
N ILE A 106 -6.98 -0.70 -1.42
CA ILE A 106 -7.58 -0.70 -2.75
C ILE A 106 -6.50 -1.23 -3.69
N SER A 107 -6.76 -2.35 -4.33
CA SER A 107 -5.81 -3.00 -5.24
C SER A 107 -6.53 -3.88 -6.25
N HIS A 108 -5.89 -4.08 -7.39
CA HIS A 108 -6.30 -5.06 -8.41
C HIS A 108 -5.29 -6.22 -8.52
N GLN A 109 -4.28 -6.24 -7.67
CA GLN A 109 -3.25 -7.28 -7.66
C GLN A 109 -3.70 -8.49 -6.82
N GLU A 110 -3.78 -9.66 -7.45
CA GLU A 110 -4.21 -10.90 -6.81
C GLU A 110 -3.44 -11.22 -5.53
N ARG A 111 -2.12 -10.97 -5.52
CA ARG A 111 -1.27 -11.23 -4.35
C ARG A 111 -1.64 -10.38 -3.14
N ILE A 112 -2.06 -9.12 -3.35
CA ILE A 112 -2.52 -8.24 -2.28
C ILE A 112 -3.92 -8.63 -1.85
N ILE A 113 -4.83 -8.84 -2.81
CA ILE A 113 -6.21 -9.27 -2.55
C ILE A 113 -6.21 -10.59 -1.76
N GLY A 114 -5.30 -11.50 -2.06
CA GLY A 114 -5.12 -12.77 -1.36
C GLY A 114 -4.70 -12.66 0.12
N LEU A 115 -4.28 -11.47 0.60
CA LEU A 115 -3.98 -11.24 2.02
C LEU A 115 -5.21 -10.81 2.82
N ALA A 116 -6.32 -10.43 2.17
CA ALA A 116 -7.48 -9.87 2.85
C ALA A 116 -8.24 -10.91 3.68
N ASP A 117 -8.75 -10.50 4.84
CA ASP A 117 -9.75 -11.26 5.61
C ASP A 117 -11.13 -11.11 4.96
N GLU A 118 -11.47 -9.88 4.51
CA GLU A 118 -12.72 -9.53 3.85
C GLU A 118 -12.46 -8.77 2.55
N ILE A 119 -13.22 -9.06 1.51
CA ILE A 119 -13.13 -8.41 0.22
C ILE A 119 -14.46 -7.70 -0.08
N VAL A 120 -14.36 -6.44 -0.51
CA VAL A 120 -15.49 -5.63 -0.97
C VAL A 120 -15.27 -5.29 -2.44
N VAL A 121 -16.16 -5.75 -3.32
CA VAL A 121 -16.12 -5.44 -4.75
C VAL A 121 -17.04 -4.27 -5.04
N ILE A 122 -16.47 -3.18 -5.57
CA ILE A 122 -17.21 -1.97 -5.94
C ILE A 122 -17.20 -1.85 -7.47
N ALA A 123 -18.37 -1.71 -8.08
CA ALA A 123 -18.51 -1.46 -9.51
C ALA A 123 -19.75 -0.59 -9.78
N GLY A 124 -19.60 0.39 -10.69
CA GLY A 124 -20.65 1.33 -11.01
C GLY A 124 -21.12 2.16 -9.80
N GLY A 125 -20.22 2.51 -8.90
CA GLY A 125 -20.52 3.28 -7.69
C GLY A 125 -21.27 2.52 -6.58
N CYS A 126 -21.45 1.20 -6.73
CA CYS A 126 -22.19 0.37 -5.77
C CYS A 126 -21.35 -0.82 -5.31
N ILE A 127 -21.60 -1.29 -4.07
CA ILE A 127 -21.06 -2.56 -3.58
C ILE A 127 -21.78 -3.69 -4.31
N ARG A 128 -21.04 -4.51 -5.05
CA ARG A 128 -21.55 -5.66 -5.80
C ARG A 128 -21.46 -6.96 -5.00
N HIS A 129 -20.30 -7.14 -4.36
CA HIS A 129 -20.06 -8.30 -3.51
C HIS A 129 -19.34 -7.86 -2.26
N ARG A 130 -19.58 -8.56 -1.16
CA ARG A 130 -18.87 -8.41 0.10
C ARG A 130 -18.85 -9.74 0.81
N GLY A 131 -17.71 -10.15 1.33
CA GLY A 131 -17.56 -11.39 2.06
C GLY A 131 -16.11 -11.76 2.32
N ASP A 132 -15.92 -12.94 2.89
CA ASP A 132 -14.59 -13.48 3.14
C ASP A 132 -13.82 -13.76 1.83
N ARG A 133 -12.51 -13.86 1.97
CA ARG A 133 -11.60 -14.10 0.84
C ARG A 133 -11.95 -15.40 0.10
N GLU A 134 -12.24 -16.47 0.84
CA GLU A 134 -12.51 -17.79 0.29
C GLU A 134 -13.74 -17.80 -0.63
N THR A 135 -14.72 -16.96 -0.33
CA THR A 135 -15.95 -16.81 -1.12
C THR A 135 -15.78 -15.86 -2.29
N ILE A 136 -15.16 -14.70 -2.07
CA ILE A 136 -15.15 -13.61 -3.06
C ILE A 136 -14.01 -13.73 -4.06
N LEU A 137 -12.81 -14.18 -3.66
CA LEU A 137 -11.66 -14.25 -4.56
C LEU A 137 -11.90 -15.17 -5.77
N PRO A 138 -12.47 -16.39 -5.63
CA PRO A 138 -12.80 -17.23 -6.78
C PRO A 138 -13.80 -16.57 -7.75
N LEU A 139 -14.77 -15.80 -7.23
CA LEU A 139 -15.74 -15.07 -8.07
C LEU A 139 -15.06 -13.98 -8.91
N ILE A 140 -14.11 -13.26 -8.35
CA ILE A 140 -13.34 -12.25 -9.07
C ILE A 140 -12.50 -12.91 -10.17
N LEU A 141 -11.76 -13.97 -9.84
CA LEU A 141 -10.87 -14.67 -10.79
C LEU A 141 -11.64 -15.36 -11.91
N SER A 142 -12.80 -15.95 -11.65
CA SER A 142 -13.63 -16.57 -12.69
C SER A 142 -14.22 -15.57 -13.68
N ASN A 143 -14.50 -14.34 -13.26
CA ASN A 143 -15.02 -13.27 -14.11
C ASN A 143 -13.95 -12.61 -15.00
N THR A 144 -12.66 -12.80 -14.73
CA THR A 144 -11.57 -12.29 -15.58
C THR A 144 -11.35 -13.13 -16.85
N THR A 145 -11.83 -14.38 -16.88
CA THR A 145 -11.73 -15.28 -18.06
C THR A 145 -12.89 -15.17 -19.06
N GLY A 146 -13.97 -14.45 -18.71
CA GLY A 146 -15.12 -14.22 -19.60
C GLY A 146 -15.52 -12.76 -19.59
N GLY A 147 -15.31 -12.04 -20.71
CA GLY A 147 -15.51 -10.60 -20.83
C GLY A 147 -16.79 -10.07 -20.19
N CYS A 148 -16.63 -9.03 -19.41
CA CYS A 148 -17.63 -8.04 -18.97
C CYS A 148 -18.97 -8.58 -18.41
N ALA A 149 -18.94 -9.55 -17.49
CA ALA A 149 -20.15 -9.99 -16.78
C ALA A 149 -20.56 -9.02 -15.63
N LEU A 150 -19.69 -8.12 -15.22
CA LEU A 150 -19.97 -7.12 -14.18
C LEU A 150 -20.75 -5.88 -14.68
N GLY A 151 -21.02 -5.80 -16.00
CA GLY A 151 -21.62 -4.62 -16.65
C GLY A 151 -23.10 -4.67 -16.98
N LYS A 152 -23.78 -5.81 -16.77
CA LYS A 152 -25.20 -5.93 -17.09
C LYS A 152 -26.02 -6.10 -15.82
N GLU A 153 -26.45 -5.02 -15.26
CA GLU A 153 -27.62 -4.79 -14.41
C GLU A 153 -27.37 -3.61 -13.47
N CYS A 154 -27.25 -2.43 -14.06
CA CYS A 154 -27.49 -1.19 -13.35
C CYS A 154 -28.69 -0.51 -14.01
N SER A 155 -29.90 -1.03 -13.77
CA SER A 155 -31.13 -0.28 -13.99
C SER A 155 -31.33 0.61 -12.77
N ILE A 156 -30.91 1.85 -12.90
CA ILE A 156 -31.31 2.92 -12.00
C ILE A 156 -32.82 3.11 -12.22
N LYS A 157 -33.61 2.79 -11.22
CA LYS A 157 -34.95 3.35 -11.03
C LYS A 157 -34.86 4.49 -10.08
#